data_76005655d3c97e09646db06e341b9e15
#
_entry.id   76005655d3c97e09646db06e341b9e15
#
_cell.length_a   1.000
_cell.length_b   1.000
_cell.length_c   1.000
_cell.angle_alpha   90.00
_cell.angle_beta   90.00
_cell.angle_gamma   90.00
#
_symmetry.space_group_name_H-M   'P 1'
#
loop_
_entity.id
_entity.type
_entity.pdbx_description
1 polymer ?
#
loop_
_entity_poly.entity_id
_entity_poly.type
_entity_poly.pdbx_seq_one_letter_code
_entity_poly.pdbx_strand_id
1 'polypeptide(L)'
;MAIGTGQVSLQDIEDEFGGSAPIALSEYYSKGNAPGSGEIQIHADFNGTAAVTAASGGSVATAGDYKIHTFSSSGDFVVSQLGTDIDYLIIAGGGGGGWSNGGVGGGAGGAGGYRNSYNSETSGGGGSSETAVTLSSTGTLAVVIGAGGSSGCSGARGQGNGSSWNSLTCNAGGGGGNATGAGDSGGQSGGSGGGGYGIGGFSLDNNKGGGTSGQGYAGGGGGINYMGGYPGGGGGGAGAKGQYGGQVGTNGGNGGGGRASAINGSNTTRAGGGGGGRHGGTAGSGGSGGGGNGSNNSGNGGNGSANYGSGGGAGGYSSAHSSCNGGSGGSGVVILRYKYQ
;
A
#
# COMPACT_ATOMS: atom_id res chain seq x y z
N MET A 1 26.06 14.04 10.64
CA MET A 1 26.82 13.83 11.91
C MET A 1 26.53 15.02 12.79
N ALA A 2 26.30 14.86 14.08
CA ALA A 2 26.04 16.03 14.96
C ALA A 2 27.36 16.75 15.27
N ILE A 3 27.34 18.09 15.33
CA ILE A 3 28.47 18.89 15.79
C ILE A 3 28.76 18.54 17.26
N GLY A 4 30.02 18.22 17.55
CA GLY A 4 30.45 17.85 18.91
C GLY A 4 30.24 18.96 19.93
N THR A 5 30.25 18.60 21.22
CA THR A 5 30.06 19.53 22.36
C THR A 5 31.35 20.19 22.83
N GLY A 6 32.42 20.13 22.04
CA GLY A 6 33.70 20.73 22.33
C GLY A 6 33.89 22.10 21.66
N GLN A 7 35.10 22.38 21.23
CA GLN A 7 35.40 23.57 20.45
C GLN A 7 34.82 23.39 19.05
N VAL A 8 33.92 24.28 18.62
CA VAL A 8 33.26 24.25 17.30
C VAL A 8 33.97 25.20 16.35
N SER A 9 34.36 24.73 15.17
CA SER A 9 34.94 25.51 14.11
C SER A 9 33.94 25.84 13.00
N LEU A 10 34.22 26.78 12.13
CA LEU A 10 33.42 27.04 10.93
C LEU A 10 33.41 25.84 10.00
N GLN A 11 34.47 25.04 9.95
CA GLN A 11 34.52 23.83 9.14
C GLN A 11 33.55 22.77 9.68
N ASP A 12 33.43 22.60 11.02
CA ASP A 12 32.48 21.68 11.61
C ASP A 12 31.04 22.06 11.25
N ILE A 13 30.76 23.36 11.16
CA ILE A 13 29.44 23.88 10.76
C ILE A 13 29.19 23.63 9.27
N GLU A 14 30.18 23.89 8.41
CA GLU A 14 30.07 23.60 6.97
C GLU A 14 29.86 22.10 6.70
N ASP A 15 30.62 21.26 7.36
CA ASP A 15 30.55 19.80 7.21
C ASP A 15 29.18 19.24 7.61
N GLU A 16 28.53 19.84 8.62
CA GLU A 16 27.22 19.37 9.09
C GLU A 16 26.03 20.00 8.35
N PHE A 17 26.07 21.30 8.08
CA PHE A 17 24.94 22.05 7.53
C PHE A 17 25.09 22.41 6.04
N GLY A 18 26.25 22.11 5.45
CA GLY A 18 26.58 22.48 4.09
C GLY A 18 26.91 23.97 3.97
N GLY A 19 27.49 24.39 2.87
CA GLY A 19 27.89 25.75 2.57
C GLY A 19 28.84 25.76 1.37
N SER A 20 29.42 26.93 1.08
CA SER A 20 30.43 27.08 0.03
C SER A 20 31.58 27.98 0.49
N ALA A 21 32.80 27.62 0.12
CA ALA A 21 33.97 28.47 0.42
C ALA A 21 34.00 29.70 -0.49
N PRO A 22 34.30 30.91 0.02
CA PRO A 22 34.63 31.20 1.42
C PRO A 22 33.41 31.16 2.35
N ILE A 23 33.57 30.52 3.51
CA ILE A 23 32.50 30.30 4.47
C ILE A 23 32.01 31.62 5.05
N ALA A 24 30.70 31.91 4.92
CA ALA A 24 30.08 33.10 5.49
C ALA A 24 29.05 32.69 6.56
N LEU A 25 29.11 33.28 7.75
CA LEU A 25 28.14 32.99 8.83
C LEU A 25 26.70 33.27 8.43
N SER A 26 26.47 34.18 7.49
CA SER A 26 25.12 34.47 6.96
C SER A 26 24.45 33.29 6.25
N GLU A 27 25.22 32.30 5.80
CA GLU A 27 24.69 31.09 5.18
C GLU A 27 23.99 30.17 6.22
N TYR A 28 24.26 30.39 7.49
CA TYR A 28 23.79 29.53 8.59
C TYR A 28 22.65 30.12 9.41
N TYR A 29 22.09 31.27 9.01
CA TYR A 29 20.85 31.74 9.63
C TYR A 29 19.75 30.68 9.57
N SER A 30 19.05 30.50 10.69
CA SER A 30 18.03 29.45 10.86
C SER A 30 18.54 28.00 10.73
N LYS A 31 19.87 27.77 10.81
CA LYS A 31 20.47 26.44 10.89
C LYS A 31 20.78 26.12 12.36
N GLY A 32 20.63 24.85 12.75
CA GLY A 32 20.78 24.47 14.15
C GLY A 32 19.89 25.33 15.05
N ASN A 33 20.46 25.95 16.06
CA ASN A 33 19.78 26.93 16.94
C ASN A 33 20.04 28.39 16.53
N ALA A 34 20.69 28.64 15.38
CA ALA A 34 21.01 29.99 14.96
C ALA A 34 19.74 30.82 14.65
N PRO A 35 19.71 32.10 14.99
CA PRO A 35 18.58 32.97 14.67
C PRO A 35 18.40 33.15 13.16
N GLY A 36 17.22 33.58 12.72
CA GLY A 36 16.93 33.87 11.31
C GLY A 36 17.66 35.14 10.79
N SER A 37 18.17 35.96 11.68
CA SER A 37 18.98 37.17 11.38
C SER A 37 19.65 37.68 12.64
N GLY A 38 20.67 38.51 12.52
CA GLY A 38 21.40 39.14 13.64
C GLY A 38 22.70 38.44 13.96
N GLU A 39 23.11 38.41 15.24
CA GLU A 39 24.35 37.78 15.68
C GLU A 39 24.20 36.25 15.74
N ILE A 40 25.18 35.54 15.17
CA ILE A 40 25.31 34.08 15.29
C ILE A 40 26.44 33.81 16.30
N GLN A 41 26.10 33.09 17.39
CA GLN A 41 27.06 32.66 18.41
C GLN A 41 27.41 31.19 18.16
N ILE A 42 28.56 30.94 17.51
CA ILE A 42 28.97 29.62 17.04
C ILE A 42 28.81 28.54 18.14
N HIS A 43 29.27 28.82 19.35
CA HIS A 43 29.23 27.86 20.46
C HIS A 43 27.80 27.65 20.98
N ALA A 44 26.97 28.69 21.06
CA ALA A 44 25.63 28.60 21.57
C ALA A 44 24.65 28.03 20.53
N ASP A 45 24.83 28.40 19.25
CA ASP A 45 23.86 28.08 18.19
C ASP A 45 24.12 26.72 17.54
N PHE A 46 25.38 26.25 17.48
CA PHE A 46 25.73 25.02 16.77
C PHE A 46 26.27 23.90 17.65
N ASN A 47 26.77 24.20 18.89
CA ASN A 47 27.34 23.18 19.75
C ASN A 47 26.32 22.08 20.09
N GLY A 48 26.61 20.83 19.69
CA GLY A 48 25.73 19.68 19.91
C GLY A 48 24.51 19.63 18.98
N THR A 49 24.41 20.52 17.99
CA THR A 49 23.32 20.51 17.01
C THR A 49 23.63 19.58 15.83
N ALA A 50 22.61 19.08 15.20
CA ALA A 50 22.70 18.30 13.98
C ALA A 50 21.84 18.92 12.89
N ALA A 51 22.25 18.78 11.65
CA ALA A 51 21.42 19.17 10.52
C ALA A 51 20.13 18.36 10.52
N VAL A 52 19.03 19.00 10.16
CA VAL A 52 17.72 18.37 10.01
C VAL A 52 17.33 18.33 8.54
N THR A 53 16.60 17.31 8.17
CA THR A 53 16.12 17.17 6.79
C THR A 53 15.12 18.29 6.46
N ALA A 54 15.28 18.92 5.28
CA ALA A 54 14.31 19.83 4.72
C ALA A 54 13.92 19.37 3.32
N ALA A 55 12.62 19.25 3.09
CA ALA A 55 12.08 18.81 1.81
C ALA A 55 10.70 19.40 1.53
N SER A 56 10.29 19.33 0.26
CA SER A 56 8.97 19.71 -0.23
C SER A 56 8.34 18.61 -1.09
N GLY A 57 7.05 18.74 -1.40
CA GLY A 57 6.30 17.79 -2.22
C GLY A 57 5.17 17.07 -1.47
N GLY A 58 4.17 16.61 -2.20
CA GLY A 58 2.97 16.02 -1.64
C GLY A 58 2.16 16.96 -0.75
N SER A 59 1.23 16.42 0.01
CA SER A 59 0.53 17.17 1.07
C SER A 59 1.35 17.08 2.35
N VAL A 60 1.66 18.25 2.95
CA VAL A 60 2.55 18.35 4.12
C VAL A 60 1.75 18.59 5.39
N ALA A 61 2.05 17.82 6.43
CA ALA A 61 1.55 18.02 7.79
C ALA A 61 2.72 17.97 8.78
N THR A 62 2.51 18.45 10.00
CA THR A 62 3.46 18.37 11.11
C THR A 62 2.88 17.58 12.27
N ALA A 63 3.71 16.83 12.98
CA ALA A 63 3.36 16.11 14.19
C ALA A 63 4.55 16.17 15.18
N GLY A 64 4.49 17.13 16.13
CA GLY A 64 5.64 17.45 16.97
C GLY A 64 6.82 17.89 16.11
N ASP A 65 7.98 17.34 16.38
CA ASP A 65 9.24 17.65 15.68
C ASP A 65 9.34 17.02 14.28
N TYR A 66 8.25 16.45 13.74
CA TYR A 66 8.28 15.70 12.48
C TYR A 66 7.44 16.38 11.40
N LYS A 67 7.97 16.39 10.17
CA LYS A 67 7.21 16.64 8.94
C LYS A 67 6.77 15.33 8.30
N ILE A 68 5.56 15.35 7.75
CA ILE A 68 4.90 14.21 7.12
C ILE A 68 4.44 14.64 5.74
N HIS A 69 4.98 14.01 4.70
CA HIS A 69 4.60 14.22 3.31
C HIS A 69 3.74 13.05 2.86
N THR A 70 2.52 13.32 2.39
CA THR A 70 1.60 12.30 1.87
C THR A 70 1.38 12.52 0.38
N PHE A 71 1.69 11.50 -0.42
CA PHE A 71 1.48 11.46 -1.86
C PHE A 71 0.33 10.51 -2.19
N SER A 72 -0.79 11.07 -2.65
CA SER A 72 -1.96 10.34 -3.17
C SER A 72 -1.98 10.27 -4.71
N SER A 73 -1.06 10.96 -5.36
CA SER A 73 -0.75 10.94 -6.79
C SER A 73 0.77 11.02 -6.97
N SER A 74 1.26 10.58 -8.12
CA SER A 74 2.69 10.69 -8.46
C SER A 74 3.14 12.15 -8.48
N GLY A 75 4.40 12.39 -8.10
CA GLY A 75 4.98 13.72 -7.98
C GLY A 75 6.42 13.63 -7.49
N ASP A 76 6.97 14.75 -7.10
CA ASP A 76 8.36 14.87 -6.69
C ASP A 76 8.49 15.15 -5.18
N PHE A 77 9.41 14.45 -4.53
CA PHE A 77 9.92 14.77 -3.20
C PHE A 77 11.26 15.47 -3.39
N VAL A 78 11.30 16.78 -3.17
CA VAL A 78 12.48 17.62 -3.40
C VAL A 78 13.17 17.88 -2.08
N VAL A 79 14.38 17.35 -1.91
CA VAL A 79 15.20 17.49 -0.72
C VAL A 79 16.14 18.68 -0.91
N SER A 80 16.01 19.70 -0.08
CA SER A 80 16.84 20.91 -0.09
C SER A 80 17.95 20.91 0.97
N GLN A 81 17.82 20.09 2.01
CA GLN A 81 18.83 19.91 3.06
C GLN A 81 18.83 18.48 3.55
N LEU A 82 20.03 17.90 3.68
CA LEU A 82 20.22 16.58 4.31
C LEU A 82 20.26 16.72 5.83
N GLY A 83 19.89 15.64 6.51
CA GLY A 83 19.89 15.58 7.97
C GLY A 83 19.46 14.21 8.47
N THR A 84 18.29 14.14 9.10
CA THR A 84 17.78 12.92 9.71
C THR A 84 17.28 11.90 8.69
N ASP A 85 17.27 10.63 9.10
CA ASP A 85 16.68 9.55 8.32
C ASP A 85 15.19 9.77 8.03
N ILE A 86 14.74 9.22 6.92
CA ILE A 86 13.36 9.34 6.45
C ILE A 86 12.65 8.00 6.62
N ASP A 87 11.69 7.96 7.52
CA ASP A 87 10.73 6.86 7.60
C ASP A 87 9.76 6.90 6.44
N TYR A 88 9.33 5.72 6.00
CA TYR A 88 8.41 5.61 4.88
C TYR A 88 7.32 4.54 5.09
N LEU A 89 6.20 4.78 4.44
CA LEU A 89 5.17 3.79 4.14
C LEU A 89 4.87 3.86 2.65
N ILE A 90 5.13 2.77 1.93
CA ILE A 90 4.83 2.66 0.50
C ILE A 90 3.77 1.58 0.32
N ILE A 91 2.66 1.95 -0.31
CA ILE A 91 1.58 1.03 -0.65
C ILE A 91 1.28 1.13 -2.14
N ALA A 92 1.30 0.01 -2.84
CA ALA A 92 0.97 -0.06 -4.27
C ALA A 92 -0.55 -0.08 -4.51
N GLY A 93 -0.98 0.08 -5.75
CA GLY A 93 -2.37 -0.08 -6.14
C GLY A 93 -2.87 -1.51 -5.97
N GLY A 94 -4.08 -1.68 -5.43
CA GLY A 94 -4.75 -2.97 -5.29
C GLY A 94 -5.27 -3.50 -6.62
N GLY A 95 -5.50 -4.80 -6.72
CA GLY A 95 -6.12 -5.46 -7.89
C GLY A 95 -7.64 -5.28 -7.92
N GLY A 96 -8.23 -5.29 -9.10
CA GLY A 96 -9.67 -5.34 -9.29
C GLY A 96 -10.25 -6.73 -9.00
N GLY A 97 -11.51 -6.78 -8.58
CA GLY A 97 -12.26 -8.01 -8.44
C GLY A 97 -12.59 -8.65 -9.78
N GLY A 98 -12.72 -9.96 -9.78
CA GLY A 98 -13.06 -10.74 -10.97
C GLY A 98 -14.55 -10.71 -11.31
N TRP A 99 -14.82 -11.03 -12.55
CA TRP A 99 -16.13 -11.16 -13.13
C TRP A 99 -16.77 -12.54 -12.83
N SER A 100 -18.08 -12.57 -12.76
CA SER A 100 -18.85 -13.80 -12.54
C SER A 100 -19.72 -14.13 -13.75
N ASN A 101 -19.85 -15.41 -14.08
CA ASN A 101 -20.70 -15.92 -15.15
C ASN A 101 -21.14 -17.36 -14.87
N GLY A 102 -22.28 -17.78 -15.42
CA GLY A 102 -22.69 -19.19 -15.46
C GLY A 102 -22.88 -19.87 -14.09
N GLY A 103 -23.31 -19.16 -13.07
CA GLY A 103 -23.52 -19.72 -11.72
C GLY A 103 -22.27 -19.70 -10.83
N VAL A 104 -21.17 -19.16 -11.33
CA VAL A 104 -19.86 -19.16 -10.68
C VAL A 104 -19.52 -17.77 -10.13
N GLY A 105 -19.19 -17.67 -8.86
CA GLY A 105 -18.74 -16.43 -8.24
C GLY A 105 -17.30 -16.08 -8.64
N GLY A 106 -17.05 -14.82 -8.97
CA GLY A 106 -15.71 -14.31 -9.25
C GLY A 106 -14.82 -14.29 -8.01
N GLY A 107 -13.49 -14.35 -8.19
CA GLY A 107 -12.50 -14.14 -7.16
C GLY A 107 -12.25 -12.65 -6.92
N ALA A 108 -11.89 -12.27 -5.70
CA ALA A 108 -11.65 -10.87 -5.34
C ALA A 108 -10.24 -10.40 -5.66
N GLY A 109 -10.06 -9.08 -5.82
CA GLY A 109 -8.74 -8.46 -5.97
C GLY A 109 -7.91 -8.52 -4.69
N GLY A 110 -6.60 -8.75 -4.80
CA GLY A 110 -5.63 -8.64 -3.72
C GLY A 110 -5.24 -7.19 -3.46
N ALA A 111 -4.81 -6.87 -2.26
CA ALA A 111 -4.25 -5.56 -1.94
C ALA A 111 -2.90 -5.35 -2.62
N GLY A 112 -2.51 -4.10 -2.85
CA GLY A 112 -1.15 -3.73 -3.21
C GLY A 112 -0.15 -4.12 -2.13
N GLY A 113 1.12 -4.25 -2.51
CA GLY A 113 2.20 -4.47 -1.58
C GLY A 113 2.27 -3.35 -0.54
N TYR A 114 2.75 -3.68 0.66
CA TYR A 114 2.84 -2.79 1.80
C TYR A 114 4.23 -2.90 2.41
N ARG A 115 5.03 -1.80 2.37
CA ARG A 115 6.38 -1.70 2.94
C ARG A 115 6.44 -0.55 3.93
N ASN A 116 7.03 -0.78 5.10
CA ASN A 116 7.00 0.16 6.23
C ASN A 116 8.30 0.12 7.03
N SER A 117 8.89 1.30 7.31
CA SER A 117 10.05 1.44 8.20
C SER A 117 9.71 2.05 9.55
N TYR A 118 8.51 2.62 9.68
CA TYR A 118 8.16 3.48 10.82
C TYR A 118 8.03 2.71 12.14
N ASN A 119 8.77 3.16 13.16
CA ASN A 119 8.59 2.81 14.56
C ASN A 119 8.46 1.30 14.85
N SER A 120 9.27 0.46 14.20
CA SER A 120 9.22 -1.01 14.31
C SER A 120 7.88 -1.64 13.86
N GLU A 121 6.99 -0.88 13.20
CA GLU A 121 5.79 -1.42 12.59
C GLU A 121 6.15 -2.36 11.43
N THR A 122 5.51 -3.51 11.37
CA THR A 122 5.86 -4.54 10.39
C THR A 122 5.36 -4.22 8.98
N SER A 123 6.11 -4.63 7.97
CA SER A 123 5.68 -4.69 6.58
C SER A 123 4.63 -5.77 6.34
N GLY A 124 4.02 -5.81 5.15
CA GLY A 124 3.00 -6.80 4.79
C GLY A 124 3.58 -8.20 4.61
N GLY A 125 2.71 -9.21 4.48
CA GLY A 125 3.12 -10.59 4.16
C GLY A 125 4.00 -11.26 5.20
N GLY A 126 3.97 -10.82 6.46
CA GLY A 126 4.82 -11.32 7.54
C GLY A 126 6.22 -10.69 7.56
N GLY A 127 6.48 -9.64 6.78
CA GLY A 127 7.75 -8.92 6.80
C GLY A 127 7.98 -8.15 8.10
N SER A 128 9.23 -8.00 8.50
CA SER A 128 9.64 -7.11 9.61
C SER A 128 9.48 -5.64 9.22
N SER A 129 9.67 -4.74 10.18
CA SER A 129 9.94 -3.32 9.90
C SER A 129 11.20 -3.20 9.04
N GLU A 130 11.18 -2.30 8.08
CA GLU A 130 12.34 -2.04 7.24
C GLU A 130 13.19 -0.91 7.85
N THR A 131 14.39 -0.69 7.31
CA THR A 131 15.25 0.40 7.77
C THR A 131 14.82 1.72 7.13
N ALA A 132 14.75 2.80 7.91
CA ALA A 132 14.57 4.15 7.40
C ALA A 132 15.68 4.53 6.40
N VAL A 133 15.40 5.45 5.51
CA VAL A 133 16.32 5.83 4.44
C VAL A 133 17.18 7.01 4.86
N THR A 134 18.49 6.82 4.83
CA THR A 134 19.49 7.89 4.91
C THR A 134 19.80 8.38 3.48
N LEU A 135 19.57 9.65 3.19
CA LEU A 135 19.92 10.23 1.90
C LEU A 135 21.35 10.76 1.91
N SER A 136 22.08 10.55 0.81
CA SER A 136 23.48 10.99 0.65
C SER A 136 23.62 12.27 -0.19
N SER A 137 22.56 12.75 -0.83
CA SER A 137 22.56 13.97 -1.64
C SER A 137 21.21 14.67 -1.60
N THR A 138 21.22 16.00 -1.72
CA THR A 138 20.03 16.79 -2.01
C THR A 138 19.58 16.57 -3.45
N GLY A 139 18.34 16.93 -3.76
CA GLY A 139 17.80 16.82 -5.13
C GLY A 139 16.36 16.32 -5.17
N THR A 140 15.93 16.00 -6.37
CA THR A 140 14.57 15.56 -6.65
C THR A 140 14.49 14.05 -6.71
N LEU A 141 13.62 13.47 -5.88
CA LEU A 141 13.30 12.05 -5.85
C LEU A 141 11.86 11.82 -6.33
N ALA A 142 11.70 11.15 -7.44
CA ALA A 142 10.38 10.83 -7.97
C ALA A 142 9.61 9.88 -7.02
N VAL A 143 8.34 10.20 -6.78
CA VAL A 143 7.37 9.36 -6.10
C VAL A 143 6.35 8.88 -7.13
N VAL A 144 6.25 7.57 -7.30
CA VAL A 144 5.26 6.95 -8.20
C VAL A 144 4.17 6.31 -7.38
N ILE A 145 2.92 6.68 -7.64
CA ILE A 145 1.74 6.10 -7.00
C ILE A 145 1.05 5.17 -7.99
N GLY A 146 0.95 3.90 -7.63
CA GLY A 146 0.27 2.90 -8.44
C GLY A 146 -1.24 3.09 -8.46
N ALA A 147 -1.82 3.11 -9.66
CA ALA A 147 -3.27 3.08 -9.81
C ALA A 147 -3.83 1.71 -9.38
N GLY A 148 -5.06 1.71 -8.89
CA GLY A 148 -5.81 0.47 -8.69
C GLY A 148 -6.12 -0.23 -10.02
N GLY A 149 -6.21 -1.54 -9.99
CA GLY A 149 -6.62 -2.36 -11.14
C GLY A 149 -8.07 -2.10 -11.53
N SER A 150 -8.37 -2.15 -12.83
CA SER A 150 -9.72 -2.03 -13.32
C SER A 150 -10.61 -3.18 -12.81
N SER A 151 -11.92 -2.96 -12.78
CA SER A 151 -12.88 -4.02 -12.54
C SER A 151 -12.76 -5.14 -13.58
N GLY A 152 -12.85 -6.39 -13.15
CA GLY A 152 -12.95 -7.52 -14.06
C GLY A 152 -14.26 -7.45 -14.83
N CYS A 153 -14.18 -7.46 -16.16
CA CYS A 153 -15.32 -7.59 -17.07
C CYS A 153 -14.89 -8.44 -18.26
N SER A 154 -15.77 -9.32 -18.72
CA SER A 154 -15.57 -10.08 -19.98
C SER A 154 -14.16 -10.70 -20.17
N GLY A 155 -13.58 -11.27 -19.11
CA GLY A 155 -12.27 -11.97 -19.16
C GLY A 155 -11.05 -11.13 -18.74
N ALA A 156 -11.14 -9.81 -18.61
CA ALA A 156 -10.05 -8.99 -18.13
C ALA A 156 -9.81 -9.17 -16.61
N ARG A 157 -8.55 -9.30 -16.22
CA ARG A 157 -8.11 -9.36 -14.80
C ARG A 157 -7.35 -8.07 -14.48
N GLY A 158 -7.97 -7.20 -13.72
CA GLY A 158 -7.40 -5.90 -13.41
C GLY A 158 -6.31 -6.00 -12.33
N GLN A 159 -5.06 -6.27 -12.70
CA GLN A 159 -3.94 -6.09 -11.79
C GLN A 159 -3.76 -4.58 -11.49
N GLY A 160 -3.40 -4.22 -10.27
CA GLY A 160 -3.00 -2.85 -9.94
C GLY A 160 -1.67 -2.46 -10.56
N ASN A 161 -1.17 -1.27 -10.21
CA ASN A 161 0.16 -0.81 -10.59
C ASN A 161 1.05 -0.67 -9.35
N GLY A 162 2.37 -0.82 -9.53
CA GLY A 162 3.34 -0.65 -8.45
C GLY A 162 3.48 0.79 -8.00
N SER A 163 3.88 1.00 -6.74
CA SER A 163 4.31 2.30 -6.21
C SER A 163 5.80 2.26 -5.90
N SER A 164 6.48 3.41 -6.00
CA SER A 164 7.91 3.48 -5.69
C SER A 164 8.34 4.85 -5.17
N TRP A 165 9.42 4.83 -4.39
CA TRP A 165 10.19 5.99 -3.94
C TRP A 165 11.63 5.56 -3.65
N ASN A 166 12.62 6.35 -4.08
CA ASN A 166 14.05 6.14 -3.79
C ASN A 166 14.52 4.68 -3.98
N SER A 167 14.33 4.09 -5.16
CA SER A 167 14.64 2.69 -5.49
C SER A 167 13.85 1.63 -4.71
N LEU A 168 13.02 2.02 -3.74
CA LEU A 168 12.11 1.13 -3.05
C LEU A 168 10.85 0.94 -3.89
N THR A 169 10.49 -0.31 -4.15
CA THR A 169 9.31 -0.64 -4.95
C THR A 169 8.34 -1.51 -4.16
N CYS A 170 7.05 -1.26 -4.31
CA CYS A 170 5.96 -2.11 -3.87
C CYS A 170 5.27 -2.73 -5.08
N ASN A 171 5.02 -4.03 -5.03
CA ASN A 171 4.37 -4.77 -6.08
C ASN A 171 2.87 -4.48 -6.11
N ALA A 172 2.32 -4.36 -7.33
CA ALA A 172 0.89 -4.23 -7.56
C ALA A 172 0.09 -5.36 -6.91
N GLY A 173 -1.13 -5.11 -6.51
CA GLY A 173 -2.08 -6.13 -6.06
C GLY A 173 -2.56 -7.00 -7.22
N GLY A 174 -2.68 -8.31 -6.98
CA GLY A 174 -3.15 -9.27 -7.98
C GLY A 174 -4.63 -9.12 -8.29
N GLY A 175 -5.02 -9.15 -9.55
CA GLY A 175 -6.42 -9.18 -9.98
C GLY A 175 -7.11 -10.47 -9.58
N GLY A 176 -8.41 -10.42 -9.30
CA GLY A 176 -9.25 -11.55 -8.96
C GLY A 176 -9.47 -12.51 -10.14
N GLY A 177 -9.75 -13.76 -9.82
CA GLY A 177 -10.06 -14.80 -10.81
C GLY A 177 -11.42 -14.57 -11.49
N ASN A 178 -11.48 -14.81 -12.81
CA ASN A 178 -12.68 -14.67 -13.63
C ASN A 178 -13.28 -16.03 -13.95
N ALA A 179 -14.59 -16.10 -13.88
CA ALA A 179 -15.36 -17.24 -14.34
C ALA A 179 -15.88 -16.96 -15.77
N THR A 180 -15.24 -17.49 -16.79
CA THR A 180 -15.60 -17.25 -18.21
C THR A 180 -16.27 -18.45 -18.89
N GLY A 181 -16.31 -19.59 -18.24
CA GLY A 181 -16.88 -20.86 -18.77
C GLY A 181 -16.04 -21.55 -19.85
N ALA A 182 -15.14 -20.85 -20.52
CA ALA A 182 -14.29 -21.39 -21.60
C ALA A 182 -12.86 -20.88 -21.57
N GLY A 183 -12.31 -20.58 -20.45
CA GLY A 183 -10.97 -20.00 -20.26
C GLY A 183 -10.84 -19.40 -18.87
N ASP A 184 -11.38 -20.12 -17.90
CA ASP A 184 -11.36 -19.74 -16.49
C ASP A 184 -9.94 -19.38 -16.04
N SER A 185 -9.81 -18.20 -15.46
CA SER A 185 -8.50 -17.69 -15.04
C SER A 185 -8.46 -17.47 -13.54
N GLY A 186 -7.53 -18.15 -12.87
CA GLY A 186 -7.30 -18.00 -11.42
C GLY A 186 -6.89 -16.58 -11.03
N GLY A 187 -6.89 -16.30 -9.73
CA GLY A 187 -6.36 -15.04 -9.20
C GLY A 187 -4.90 -14.83 -9.56
N GLN A 188 -4.51 -13.60 -9.82
CA GLN A 188 -3.12 -13.23 -10.14
C GLN A 188 -2.29 -13.06 -8.87
N SER A 189 -1.00 -13.43 -8.96
CA SER A 189 -0.02 -13.09 -7.93
C SER A 189 0.30 -11.59 -7.95
N GLY A 190 0.67 -11.05 -6.79
CA GLY A 190 0.97 -9.63 -6.64
C GLY A 190 1.62 -9.32 -5.31
N GLY A 191 1.62 -8.07 -4.90
CA GLY A 191 1.98 -7.64 -3.54
C GLY A 191 1.16 -8.47 -2.55
N SER A 192 -0.17 -8.41 -2.65
CA SER A 192 -1.06 -9.46 -2.15
C SER A 192 -1.79 -10.13 -3.34
N GLY A 193 -2.04 -11.43 -3.24
CA GLY A 193 -2.61 -12.21 -4.34
C GLY A 193 -4.11 -12.05 -4.47
N GLY A 194 -4.64 -12.13 -5.70
CA GLY A 194 -6.07 -12.20 -5.98
C GLY A 194 -6.69 -13.52 -5.55
N GLY A 195 -7.97 -13.51 -5.19
CA GLY A 195 -8.79 -14.70 -4.91
C GLY A 195 -9.09 -15.49 -6.16
N GLY A 196 -9.31 -16.79 -5.99
CA GLY A 196 -9.74 -17.68 -7.07
C GLY A 196 -11.24 -17.57 -7.35
N TYR A 197 -11.66 -17.82 -8.59
CA TYR A 197 -13.07 -18.02 -8.93
C TYR A 197 -13.58 -19.37 -8.40
N GLY A 198 -14.89 -19.54 -8.25
CA GLY A 198 -15.50 -20.81 -7.82
C GLY A 198 -15.28 -21.92 -8.86
N ILE A 199 -14.96 -23.13 -8.42
CA ILE A 199 -14.66 -24.27 -9.30
C ILE A 199 -15.47 -25.50 -8.99
N GLY A 200 -15.72 -26.35 -10.01
CA GLY A 200 -16.44 -27.61 -9.90
C GLY A 200 -15.61 -28.83 -9.48
N GLY A 201 -14.43 -28.67 -8.88
CA GLY A 201 -13.50 -29.76 -8.55
C GLY A 201 -12.83 -29.63 -7.19
N PHE A 202 -12.06 -30.65 -6.79
CA PHE A 202 -11.56 -30.86 -5.43
C PHE A 202 -10.31 -30.02 -5.03
N SER A 203 -9.82 -29.07 -5.81
CA SER A 203 -8.60 -28.34 -5.47
C SER A 203 -8.87 -26.88 -5.16
N LEU A 204 -8.94 -26.55 -3.88
CA LEU A 204 -9.15 -25.19 -3.36
C LEU A 204 -7.91 -24.29 -3.54
N ASP A 205 -6.72 -24.85 -3.73
CA ASP A 205 -5.46 -24.11 -3.71
C ASP A 205 -4.94 -23.67 -5.07
N ASN A 206 -5.41 -24.26 -6.17
CA ASN A 206 -4.77 -24.14 -7.48
C ASN A 206 -5.19 -22.91 -8.30
N ASN A 207 -6.19 -22.15 -7.85
CA ASN A 207 -6.71 -21.02 -8.63
C ASN A 207 -6.63 -19.66 -7.93
N LYS A 208 -5.81 -19.55 -6.88
CA LYS A 208 -5.55 -18.28 -6.17
C LYS A 208 -4.21 -17.67 -6.56
N GLY A 209 -4.07 -16.36 -6.43
CA GLY A 209 -2.83 -15.65 -6.57
C GLY A 209 -1.95 -15.76 -5.32
N GLY A 210 -0.63 -15.87 -5.51
CA GLY A 210 0.37 -15.76 -4.45
C GLY A 210 0.59 -14.31 -4.02
N GLY A 211 0.95 -14.10 -2.73
CA GLY A 211 1.46 -12.82 -2.24
C GLY A 211 2.99 -12.76 -2.31
N THR A 212 3.54 -11.57 -2.38
CA THR A 212 4.99 -11.33 -2.27
C THR A 212 5.39 -11.34 -0.80
N SER A 213 6.38 -12.16 -0.45
CA SER A 213 6.95 -12.16 0.90
C SER A 213 7.44 -10.76 1.28
N GLY A 214 7.15 -10.33 2.51
CA GLY A 214 7.49 -8.99 2.99
C GLY A 214 6.59 -7.86 2.47
N GLN A 215 5.58 -8.16 1.62
CA GLN A 215 4.67 -7.14 1.07
C GLN A 215 3.19 -7.48 1.24
N GLY A 216 2.80 -8.77 1.20
CA GLY A 216 1.41 -9.16 1.36
C GLY A 216 1.17 -10.65 1.27
N TYR A 217 -0.03 -11.08 1.57
CA TYR A 217 -0.42 -12.48 1.63
C TYR A 217 -1.16 -12.95 0.37
N ALA A 218 -1.18 -14.26 0.18
CA ALA A 218 -1.94 -14.91 -0.88
C ALA A 218 -3.46 -14.69 -0.74
N GLY A 219 -4.18 -14.75 -1.85
CA GLY A 219 -5.63 -14.85 -1.86
C GLY A 219 -6.13 -16.21 -1.37
N GLY A 220 -7.43 -16.34 -1.19
CA GLY A 220 -8.14 -17.59 -0.97
C GLY A 220 -8.53 -18.25 -2.30
N GLY A 221 -8.52 -19.55 -2.37
CA GLY A 221 -9.05 -20.28 -3.52
C GLY A 221 -10.59 -20.21 -3.60
N GLY A 222 -11.14 -20.40 -4.78
CA GLY A 222 -12.57 -20.54 -4.97
C GLY A 222 -13.11 -21.87 -4.40
N GLY A 223 -14.34 -21.85 -3.92
CA GLY A 223 -15.00 -23.01 -3.34
C GLY A 223 -15.58 -23.96 -4.38
N ILE A 224 -15.82 -25.20 -3.93
CA ILE A 224 -16.52 -26.25 -4.68
C ILE A 224 -18.04 -26.17 -4.48
N ASN A 225 -18.78 -26.72 -5.41
CA ASN A 225 -20.24 -26.72 -5.33
C ASN A 225 -20.78 -27.62 -4.19
N TYR A 226 -21.31 -26.95 -3.17
CA TYR A 226 -22.26 -27.55 -2.25
C TYR A 226 -23.61 -26.82 -2.43
N MET A 227 -24.66 -27.50 -2.87
CA MET A 227 -26.01 -26.95 -3.02
C MET A 227 -26.21 -25.83 -4.11
N GLY A 228 -25.55 -25.97 -5.25
CA GLY A 228 -25.92 -25.17 -6.44
C GLY A 228 -25.22 -23.82 -6.63
N GLY A 229 -24.10 -23.56 -5.96
CA GLY A 229 -23.35 -22.35 -6.20
C GLY A 229 -21.84 -22.51 -5.97
N TYR A 230 -21.06 -21.85 -6.75
CA TYR A 230 -19.59 -21.89 -6.72
C TYR A 230 -19.04 -20.60 -6.14
N PRO A 231 -18.72 -20.53 -4.82
CA PRO A 231 -18.27 -19.26 -4.22
C PRO A 231 -16.84 -18.92 -4.62
N GLY A 232 -16.61 -17.66 -4.96
CA GLY A 232 -15.27 -17.12 -5.18
C GLY A 232 -14.48 -16.92 -3.89
N GLY A 233 -13.15 -16.99 -3.97
CA GLY A 233 -12.23 -16.71 -2.86
C GLY A 233 -12.02 -15.22 -2.62
N GLY A 234 -11.70 -14.85 -1.38
CA GLY A 234 -11.30 -13.49 -1.01
C GLY A 234 -9.87 -13.14 -1.48
N GLY A 235 -9.59 -11.90 -1.78
CA GLY A 235 -8.24 -11.40 -2.06
C GLY A 235 -7.36 -11.38 -0.81
N GLY A 236 -6.05 -11.54 -0.96
CA GLY A 236 -5.08 -11.36 0.12
C GLY A 236 -4.98 -9.90 0.55
N GLY A 237 -4.67 -9.65 1.80
CA GLY A 237 -4.35 -8.35 2.36
C GLY A 237 -2.89 -8.28 2.83
N ALA A 238 -2.45 -7.09 3.24
CA ALA A 238 -1.10 -6.93 3.80
C ALA A 238 -0.93 -7.65 5.14
N GLY A 239 -2.02 -7.80 5.92
CA GLY A 239 -2.00 -8.39 7.25
C GLY A 239 -2.43 -9.86 7.33
N ALA A 240 -3.19 -10.35 6.36
CA ALA A 240 -3.74 -11.71 6.38
C ALA A 240 -4.03 -12.26 4.98
N LYS A 241 -4.05 -13.58 4.88
CA LYS A 241 -4.51 -14.28 3.67
C LYS A 241 -5.99 -14.04 3.43
N GLY A 242 -6.42 -14.07 2.16
CA GLY A 242 -7.81 -14.16 1.81
C GLY A 242 -8.41 -15.53 2.20
N GLN A 243 -9.69 -15.54 2.56
CA GLN A 243 -10.39 -16.78 2.89
C GLN A 243 -10.84 -17.53 1.63
N TYR A 244 -10.89 -18.84 1.74
CA TYR A 244 -11.44 -19.68 0.68
C TYR A 244 -12.94 -19.44 0.53
N GLY A 245 -13.45 -19.50 -0.69
CA GLY A 245 -14.88 -19.60 -0.94
C GLY A 245 -15.43 -20.89 -0.35
N GLY A 246 -16.58 -20.81 0.32
CA GLY A 246 -17.22 -21.99 0.95
C GLY A 246 -16.54 -22.50 2.22
N GLN A 247 -15.57 -21.83 2.77
CA GLN A 247 -14.91 -22.23 4.03
C GLN A 247 -15.89 -22.20 5.22
N VAL A 248 -16.86 -21.28 5.18
CA VAL A 248 -17.96 -21.23 6.14
C VAL A 248 -19.28 -21.38 5.38
N GLY A 249 -19.79 -22.59 5.31
CA GLY A 249 -21.02 -22.89 4.57
C GLY A 249 -20.87 -22.71 3.06
N THR A 250 -21.79 -21.94 2.45
CA THR A 250 -21.84 -21.71 1.00
C THR A 250 -21.41 -20.27 0.62
N ASN A 251 -20.71 -19.54 1.50
CA ASN A 251 -20.44 -18.11 1.35
C ASN A 251 -19.18 -17.82 0.51
N GLY A 252 -19.14 -16.65 -0.12
CA GLY A 252 -17.92 -16.10 -0.70
C GLY A 252 -16.82 -15.92 0.36
N GLY A 253 -15.55 -16.09 -0.02
CA GLY A 253 -14.41 -15.90 0.88
C GLY A 253 -14.23 -14.45 1.29
N ASN A 254 -14.01 -14.18 2.57
CA ASN A 254 -13.70 -12.81 3.01
C ASN A 254 -12.29 -12.39 2.58
N GLY A 255 -12.11 -11.11 2.33
CA GLY A 255 -10.80 -10.51 2.07
C GLY A 255 -9.88 -10.57 3.28
N GLY A 256 -8.59 -10.72 3.02
CA GLY A 256 -7.54 -10.64 4.04
C GLY A 256 -7.46 -9.24 4.64
N GLY A 257 -7.28 -9.14 5.95
CA GLY A 257 -7.10 -7.86 6.64
C GLY A 257 -5.85 -7.11 6.19
N GLY A 258 -5.91 -5.78 6.23
CA GLY A 258 -4.77 -4.90 6.00
C GLY A 258 -3.85 -4.77 7.21
N ARG A 259 -2.94 -3.81 7.14
CA ARG A 259 -2.00 -3.43 8.21
C ARG A 259 -2.25 -2.01 8.68
N ALA A 260 -2.11 -1.80 9.97
CA ALA A 260 -2.18 -0.48 10.58
C ALA A 260 -0.80 0.17 10.62
N SER A 261 -0.76 1.49 10.46
CA SER A 261 0.42 2.32 10.69
C SER A 261 0.00 3.69 11.23
N ALA A 262 0.80 4.20 12.15
CA ALA A 262 0.65 5.53 12.73
C ALA A 262 1.61 6.56 12.12
N ILE A 263 2.29 6.25 11.02
CA ILE A 263 3.29 7.14 10.37
C ILE A 263 2.75 8.54 10.06
N ASN A 264 1.46 8.68 9.75
CA ASN A 264 0.80 9.96 9.48
C ASN A 264 0.23 10.66 10.72
N GLY A 265 0.60 10.20 11.92
CA GLY A 265 0.10 10.74 13.19
C GLY A 265 -1.20 10.11 13.68
N SER A 266 -1.83 9.23 12.91
CA SER A 266 -3.06 8.51 13.28
C SER A 266 -2.98 7.05 12.88
N ASN A 267 -3.39 6.14 13.79
CA ASN A 267 -3.36 4.71 13.49
C ASN A 267 -4.40 4.36 12.41
N THR A 268 -3.93 4.14 11.20
CA THR A 268 -4.78 3.90 10.02
C THR A 268 -4.48 2.54 9.39
N THR A 269 -5.48 1.68 9.31
CA THR A 269 -5.37 0.37 8.63
C THR A 269 -5.56 0.55 7.12
N ARG A 270 -4.65 -0.01 6.31
CA ARG A 270 -4.64 0.06 4.84
C ARG A 270 -4.34 -1.30 4.22
N ALA A 271 -4.48 -1.42 2.92
CA ALA A 271 -4.16 -2.60 2.12
C ALA A 271 -4.95 -3.86 2.54
N GLY A 272 -6.27 -3.74 2.67
CA GLY A 272 -7.20 -4.85 2.82
C GLY A 272 -7.54 -5.49 1.47
N GLY A 273 -7.67 -6.82 1.41
CA GLY A 273 -8.12 -7.55 0.21
C GLY A 273 -9.62 -7.45 -0.03
N GLY A 274 -10.09 -7.68 -1.24
CA GLY A 274 -11.52 -7.70 -1.59
C GLY A 274 -12.23 -8.97 -1.13
N GLY A 275 -13.56 -8.94 -1.03
CA GLY A 275 -14.44 -10.08 -0.75
C GLY A 275 -14.85 -10.85 -2.01
N GLY A 276 -14.90 -12.18 -1.95
CA GLY A 276 -15.29 -13.06 -3.06
C GLY A 276 -16.77 -12.99 -3.42
N GLY A 277 -17.08 -13.18 -4.69
CA GLY A 277 -18.45 -13.19 -5.21
C GLY A 277 -19.21 -14.50 -4.93
N ARG A 278 -20.52 -14.48 -5.08
CA ARG A 278 -21.39 -15.64 -4.82
C ARG A 278 -22.65 -15.67 -5.70
N HIS A 279 -23.16 -16.89 -5.93
CA HIS A 279 -24.53 -17.17 -6.40
C HIS A 279 -25.34 -17.84 -5.28
N GLY A 280 -26.47 -17.27 -4.90
CA GLY A 280 -27.40 -17.89 -3.94
C GLY A 280 -26.84 -18.11 -2.54
N GLY A 281 -26.35 -17.04 -1.88
CA GLY A 281 -25.77 -17.07 -0.54
C GLY A 281 -25.22 -15.72 -0.14
N THR A 282 -24.37 -15.66 0.89
CA THR A 282 -23.73 -14.41 1.33
C THR A 282 -22.41 -14.24 0.60
N ALA A 283 -22.17 -13.08 0.00
CA ALA A 283 -20.88 -12.72 -0.56
C ALA A 283 -19.84 -12.50 0.56
N GLY A 284 -18.56 -12.60 0.21
CA GLY A 284 -17.48 -12.28 1.12
C GLY A 284 -17.41 -10.79 1.44
N SER A 285 -17.10 -10.46 2.67
CA SER A 285 -16.79 -9.08 3.09
C SER A 285 -15.39 -8.69 2.65
N GLY A 286 -15.17 -7.41 2.33
CA GLY A 286 -13.84 -6.87 2.16
C GLY A 286 -13.04 -6.88 3.46
N GLY A 287 -11.73 -7.06 3.35
CA GLY A 287 -10.82 -7.00 4.49
C GLY A 287 -10.73 -5.60 5.09
N SER A 288 -10.45 -5.53 6.40
CA SER A 288 -10.14 -4.24 7.06
C SER A 288 -9.02 -3.51 6.32
N GLY A 289 -9.10 -2.19 6.24
CA GLY A 289 -8.16 -1.38 5.45
C GLY A 289 -8.65 -1.12 4.03
N GLY A 290 -9.97 -1.05 3.84
CA GLY A 290 -10.61 -0.51 2.65
C GLY A 290 -10.94 -1.51 1.54
N GLY A 291 -10.86 -2.83 1.80
CA GLY A 291 -11.25 -3.86 0.82
C GLY A 291 -12.71 -3.74 0.37
N GLY A 292 -12.98 -3.86 -0.93
CA GLY A 292 -14.33 -3.87 -1.49
C GLY A 292 -15.09 -5.14 -1.15
N ASN A 293 -16.36 -5.04 -0.82
CA ASN A 293 -17.21 -6.22 -0.58
C ASN A 293 -17.51 -6.98 -1.88
N GLY A 294 -17.53 -8.29 -1.80
CA GLY A 294 -18.09 -9.10 -2.87
C GLY A 294 -19.58 -8.85 -3.05
N SER A 295 -20.14 -9.33 -4.13
CA SER A 295 -21.56 -9.27 -4.41
C SER A 295 -22.20 -10.67 -4.47
N ASN A 296 -23.47 -10.71 -4.16
CA ASN A 296 -24.36 -11.86 -4.36
C ASN A 296 -25.43 -11.48 -5.37
N ASN A 297 -26.04 -12.52 -6.01
CA ASN A 297 -27.26 -12.39 -6.81
C ASN A 297 -27.35 -11.10 -7.65
N SER A 298 -26.63 -11.04 -8.80
CA SER A 298 -26.76 -9.97 -9.81
C SER A 298 -26.19 -8.58 -9.48
N GLY A 299 -25.29 -8.47 -8.51
CA GLY A 299 -24.64 -7.21 -8.19
C GLY A 299 -23.17 -7.14 -8.64
N ASN A 300 -22.68 -5.94 -8.90
CA ASN A 300 -21.27 -5.69 -9.08
C ASN A 300 -20.54 -5.72 -7.73
N GLY A 301 -19.29 -6.15 -7.73
CA GLY A 301 -18.41 -6.05 -6.56
C GLY A 301 -18.15 -4.60 -6.16
N GLY A 302 -17.96 -4.37 -4.86
CA GLY A 302 -17.59 -3.06 -4.33
C GLY A 302 -16.15 -2.66 -4.71
N ASN A 303 -15.90 -1.37 -4.91
CA ASN A 303 -14.55 -0.86 -5.17
C ASN A 303 -13.69 -0.91 -3.90
N GLY A 304 -12.40 -1.12 -4.06
CA GLY A 304 -11.41 -0.85 -3.04
C GLY A 304 -11.25 0.65 -2.78
N SER A 305 -10.98 1.03 -1.53
CA SER A 305 -10.81 2.45 -1.15
C SER A 305 -9.57 3.05 -1.81
N ALA A 306 -9.72 4.23 -2.41
CA ALA A 306 -8.61 4.98 -2.99
C ALA A 306 -7.60 5.40 -1.90
N ASN A 307 -6.31 5.46 -2.25
CA ASN A 307 -5.18 5.80 -1.36
C ASN A 307 -4.98 4.82 -0.18
N TYR A 308 -5.56 3.64 -0.29
CA TYR A 308 -5.40 2.53 0.66
C TYR A 308 -4.70 1.32 0.04
N GLY A 309 -4.56 1.27 -1.27
CA GLY A 309 -4.03 0.10 -1.97
C GLY A 309 -4.89 -1.15 -1.84
N SER A 310 -6.18 -0.99 -1.64
CA SER A 310 -7.11 -2.08 -1.29
C SER A 310 -7.58 -2.84 -2.52
N GLY A 311 -7.85 -4.13 -2.37
CA GLY A 311 -8.45 -4.96 -3.43
C GLY A 311 -9.92 -4.66 -3.66
N GLY A 312 -10.40 -4.76 -4.90
CA GLY A 312 -11.81 -4.70 -5.28
C GLY A 312 -12.54 -6.03 -4.99
N GLY A 313 -13.81 -5.94 -4.61
CA GLY A 313 -14.70 -7.09 -4.42
C GLY A 313 -15.09 -7.76 -5.74
N ALA A 314 -15.40 -9.03 -5.72
CA ALA A 314 -15.83 -9.79 -6.90
C ALA A 314 -17.32 -9.62 -7.22
N GLY A 315 -17.68 -9.78 -8.49
CA GLY A 315 -19.06 -9.84 -8.94
C GLY A 315 -19.79 -11.10 -8.46
N GLY A 316 -21.10 -10.98 -8.21
CA GLY A 316 -21.99 -12.09 -7.90
C GLY A 316 -22.82 -12.48 -9.12
N TYR A 317 -23.22 -13.73 -9.23
CA TYR A 317 -24.07 -14.23 -10.33
C TYR A 317 -25.53 -14.38 -9.93
N SER A 318 -26.46 -14.12 -10.84
CA SER A 318 -27.83 -14.63 -10.77
C SER A 318 -28.35 -15.07 -12.14
N SER A 319 -29.35 -15.94 -12.13
CA SER A 319 -30.01 -16.39 -13.36
C SER A 319 -30.76 -15.28 -14.11
N ALA A 320 -31.07 -14.16 -13.41
CA ALA A 320 -31.71 -12.99 -14.00
C ALA A 320 -30.71 -12.03 -14.71
N HIS A 321 -29.41 -12.14 -14.36
CA HIS A 321 -28.34 -11.33 -14.96
C HIS A 321 -27.19 -12.24 -15.31
N SER A 322 -26.92 -12.40 -16.59
CA SER A 322 -25.95 -13.34 -17.13
C SER A 322 -24.49 -13.04 -16.76
N SER A 323 -24.18 -11.84 -16.26
CA SER A 323 -22.82 -11.44 -15.86
C SER A 323 -22.83 -10.24 -14.92
N CYS A 324 -21.92 -10.23 -13.94
CA CYS A 324 -21.72 -9.12 -13.03
C CYS A 324 -20.23 -8.82 -12.87
N ASN A 325 -19.88 -7.56 -12.96
CA ASN A 325 -18.49 -7.10 -12.89
C ASN A 325 -17.94 -7.11 -11.46
N GLY A 326 -16.65 -7.30 -11.32
CA GLY A 326 -15.96 -7.00 -10.07
C GLY A 326 -15.88 -5.48 -9.82
N GLY A 327 -15.49 -5.08 -8.63
CA GLY A 327 -15.11 -3.71 -8.31
C GLY A 327 -13.66 -3.40 -8.70
N SER A 328 -13.34 -2.14 -8.93
CA SER A 328 -11.96 -1.70 -9.15
C SER A 328 -11.14 -1.79 -7.86
N GLY A 329 -9.84 -1.97 -7.97
CA GLY A 329 -8.90 -1.80 -6.86
C GLY A 329 -8.72 -0.33 -6.49
N GLY A 330 -8.31 -0.05 -5.25
CA GLY A 330 -7.94 1.29 -4.80
C GLY A 330 -6.50 1.66 -5.20
N SER A 331 -6.25 2.95 -5.45
CA SER A 331 -4.89 3.45 -5.66
C SER A 331 -4.01 3.28 -4.43
N GLY A 332 -2.69 3.24 -4.65
CA GLY A 332 -1.67 3.26 -3.61
C GLY A 332 -1.50 4.61 -2.93
N VAL A 333 -0.54 4.68 -2.01
CA VAL A 333 -0.12 5.89 -1.30
C VAL A 333 1.34 5.75 -0.91
N VAL A 334 2.07 6.88 -0.88
CA VAL A 334 3.40 6.97 -0.24
C VAL A 334 3.34 8.04 0.84
N ILE A 335 3.85 7.70 2.04
CA ILE A 335 3.95 8.62 3.18
C ILE A 335 5.42 8.61 3.62
N LEU A 336 6.00 9.81 3.72
CA LEU A 336 7.37 10.03 4.15
C LEU A 336 7.36 10.88 5.42
N ARG A 337 8.17 10.51 6.41
CA ARG A 337 8.23 11.20 7.69
C ARG A 337 9.68 11.37 8.13
N TYR A 338 10.05 12.56 8.55
CA TYR A 338 11.39 12.86 9.06
C TYR A 338 11.37 13.94 10.13
N LYS A 339 12.38 13.97 10.98
CA LYS A 339 12.56 15.02 11.99
C LYS A 339 13.07 16.30 11.29
N TYR A 340 12.44 17.46 11.62
CA TYR A 340 12.75 18.75 10.98
C TYR A 340 13.13 19.85 11.99
N GLN A 341 13.11 19.55 13.28
CA GLN A 341 13.57 20.40 14.39
C GLN A 341 13.95 19.59 15.62
#